data_29bb486c74485d03cf17aa87deeb8217
#
_entry.id   29bb486c74485d03cf17aa87deeb8217
#
_cell.length_a   1.000
_cell.length_b   1.000
_cell.length_c   1.000
_cell.angle_alpha   90.00
_cell.angle_beta   90.00
_cell.angle_gamma   90.00
#
_symmetry.space_group_name_H-M   'P 1'
#
loop_
_entity.id
_entity.type
_entity.pdbx_description
1 polymer ?
#
loop_
_entity_poly.entity_id
_entity_poly.type
_entity_poly.pdbx_seq_one_letter_code
_entity_poly.pdbx_strand_id
1 'polypeptide(L)'
;MKIAKERGYKNILIFEDDFEFLVSKELFEEQLNLLFTSNIAFDICMLSYNLIQSDVYENEPFLTKVLEAQTTSGYIVNHTMYDELINLYEWAIPLLSSTRQHWIYSIDQIWKKYQPITNWYCFTKRCGKQRASYSDNGEKNELIWSDNGC
;
A
#
# COMPACT_ATOMS: atom_id res chain seq x y z
N MET A 1 4.36 -12.12 -2.53
CA MET A 1 5.34 -12.18 -1.42
C MET A 1 6.02 -13.54 -1.29
N LYS A 2 5.33 -14.69 -1.20
CA LYS A 2 5.98 -16.02 -1.08
C LYS A 2 7.03 -16.28 -2.17
N ILE A 3 6.66 -16.09 -3.45
CA ILE A 3 7.59 -16.23 -4.58
C ILE A 3 8.80 -15.28 -4.47
N ALA A 4 8.57 -14.05 -4.03
CA ALA A 4 9.64 -13.07 -3.86
C ALA A 4 10.63 -13.50 -2.75
N LYS A 5 10.10 -14.02 -1.65
CA LYS A 5 10.90 -14.57 -0.56
C LYS A 5 11.74 -15.77 -1.02
N GLU A 6 11.13 -16.72 -1.73
CA GLU A 6 11.81 -17.91 -2.28
C GLU A 6 12.93 -17.53 -3.26
N ARG A 7 12.75 -16.47 -4.04
CA ARG A 7 13.74 -15.96 -5.00
C ARG A 7 14.75 -14.98 -4.39
N GLY A 8 14.63 -14.66 -3.10
CA GLY A 8 15.54 -13.75 -2.41
C GLY A 8 15.44 -12.29 -2.87
N TYR A 9 14.30 -11.85 -3.42
CA TYR A 9 14.10 -10.45 -3.81
C TYR A 9 14.06 -9.56 -2.57
N LYS A 10 14.83 -8.47 -2.62
CA LYS A 10 14.89 -7.51 -1.50
C LYS A 10 13.66 -6.64 -1.41
N ASN A 11 13.08 -6.31 -2.55
CA ASN A 11 11.87 -5.51 -2.65
C ASN A 11 10.98 -6.08 -3.75
N ILE A 12 9.67 -5.89 -3.60
CA ILE A 12 8.69 -6.15 -4.65
C ILE A 12 7.77 -4.96 -4.80
N LEU A 13 7.36 -4.72 -6.02
CA LEU A 13 6.34 -3.76 -6.38
C LEU A 13 5.06 -4.53 -6.69
N ILE A 14 3.96 -4.15 -6.06
CA ILE A 14 2.65 -4.78 -6.20
C ILE A 14 1.67 -3.74 -6.73
N PHE A 15 0.94 -4.11 -7.76
CA PHE A 15 -0.19 -3.36 -8.29
C PHE A 15 -1.43 -4.24 -8.32
N GLU A 16 -2.58 -3.67 -8.01
CA GLU A 16 -3.89 -4.24 -8.35
C GLU A 16 -4.21 -3.90 -9.82
N ASP A 17 -5.14 -4.62 -10.41
CA ASP A 17 -5.51 -4.50 -11.82
C ASP A 17 -6.24 -3.19 -12.16
N ASP A 18 -6.70 -2.47 -11.16
CA ASP A 18 -7.31 -1.16 -11.25
C ASP A 18 -6.39 0.02 -10.86
N PHE A 19 -5.10 -0.24 -10.65
CA PHE A 19 -4.13 0.84 -10.42
C PHE A 19 -3.96 1.72 -11.66
N GLU A 20 -4.04 3.02 -11.47
CA GLU A 20 -3.84 4.02 -12.51
C GLU A 20 -2.72 5.00 -12.10
N PHE A 21 -1.72 5.22 -12.96
CA PHE A 21 -0.67 6.20 -12.72
C PHE A 21 -1.21 7.63 -12.81
N LEU A 22 -0.84 8.47 -11.83
CA LEU A 22 -1.11 9.92 -11.81
C LEU A 22 0.11 10.75 -12.22
N VAL A 23 1.25 10.12 -12.39
CA VAL A 23 2.52 10.75 -12.71
C VAL A 23 3.10 10.18 -14.00
N SER A 24 3.99 10.94 -14.65
CA SER A 24 4.71 10.43 -15.81
C SER A 24 5.69 9.31 -15.42
N LYS A 25 6.10 8.52 -16.40
CA LYS A 25 7.10 7.46 -16.20
C LYS A 25 8.39 8.02 -15.59
N GLU A 26 8.86 9.15 -16.11
CA GLU A 26 10.11 9.78 -15.69
C GLU A 26 10.04 10.17 -14.21
N LEU A 27 8.91 10.76 -13.78
CA LEU A 27 8.74 11.14 -12.38
C LEU A 27 8.58 9.90 -11.48
N PHE A 28 7.92 8.86 -11.94
CA PHE A 28 7.82 7.61 -11.20
C PHE A 28 9.20 6.96 -10.99
N GLU A 29 10.02 6.90 -12.05
CA GLU A 29 11.40 6.39 -11.99
C GLU A 29 12.28 7.26 -11.07
N GLU A 30 12.10 8.57 -11.07
CA GLU A 30 12.78 9.49 -10.15
C GLU A 30 12.42 9.18 -8.68
N GLN A 31 11.13 9.02 -8.37
CA GLN A 31 10.67 8.68 -7.01
C GLN A 31 11.25 7.33 -6.55
N LEU A 32 11.26 6.33 -7.41
CA LEU A 32 11.86 5.03 -7.10
C LEU A 32 13.37 5.15 -6.86
N ASN A 33 14.08 5.92 -7.70
CA ASN A 33 15.50 6.16 -7.53
C ASN A 33 15.79 6.86 -6.19
N LEU A 34 15.03 7.88 -5.83
CA LEU A 34 15.16 8.56 -4.54
C LEU A 34 14.97 7.56 -3.38
N LEU A 35 13.93 6.73 -3.43
CA LEU A 35 13.66 5.73 -2.37
C LEU A 35 14.80 4.72 -2.22
N PHE A 36 15.33 4.20 -3.35
CA PHE A 36 16.33 3.13 -3.30
C PHE A 36 17.78 3.62 -3.14
N THR A 37 18.05 4.89 -3.41
CA THR A 37 19.39 5.50 -3.23
C THR A 37 19.52 6.26 -1.91
N SER A 38 18.43 6.67 -1.31
CA SER A 38 18.42 7.18 0.07
C SER A 38 18.75 6.05 1.04
N ASN A 39 19.42 6.37 2.12
CA ASN A 39 19.70 5.41 3.20
C ASN A 39 18.50 5.20 4.15
N ILE A 40 17.28 5.34 3.63
CA ILE A 40 16.06 5.20 4.42
C ILE A 40 15.75 3.71 4.61
N ALA A 41 15.65 3.29 5.86
CA ALA A 41 15.05 2.00 6.16
C ALA A 41 13.54 2.12 5.99
N PHE A 42 12.97 1.42 5.00
CA PHE A 42 11.52 1.32 4.83
C PHE A 42 11.08 -0.14 4.84
N ASP A 43 9.89 -0.37 5.33
CA ASP A 43 9.21 -1.66 5.31
C ASP A 43 8.16 -1.70 4.19
N ILE A 44 7.37 -0.64 4.09
CA ILE A 44 6.38 -0.42 3.03
C ILE A 44 6.49 1.02 2.52
N CYS A 45 6.35 1.21 1.20
CA CYS A 45 6.15 2.52 0.58
C CYS A 45 4.92 2.48 -0.34
N MET A 46 3.88 3.23 0.03
CA MET A 46 2.63 3.29 -0.74
C MET A 46 2.76 4.25 -1.92
N LEU A 47 2.29 3.82 -3.08
CA LEU A 47 2.22 4.60 -4.33
C LEU A 47 0.84 5.23 -4.51
N SER A 48 -0.16 4.50 -4.05
CA SER A 48 -1.57 4.89 -3.98
C SER A 48 -2.03 4.74 -2.54
N TYR A 49 -2.78 5.69 -2.02
CA TYR A 49 -3.18 5.69 -0.61
C TYR A 49 -4.35 6.64 -0.36
N ASN A 50 -5.19 6.26 0.58
CA ASN A 50 -6.13 7.14 1.27
C ASN A 50 -5.56 7.42 2.66
N LEU A 51 -4.89 8.57 2.81
CA LEU A 51 -4.18 8.93 4.03
C LEU A 51 -5.15 9.47 5.07
N ILE A 52 -5.27 8.78 6.20
CA ILE A 52 -6.14 9.14 7.31
C ILE A 52 -5.33 9.88 8.37
N GLN A 53 -4.15 9.35 8.72
CA GLN A 53 -3.26 9.98 9.68
C GLN A 53 -1.80 9.81 9.24
N SER A 54 -1.02 10.88 9.40
CA SER A 54 0.40 10.91 9.02
C SER A 54 1.20 11.85 9.90
N ASP A 55 2.51 11.62 9.89
CA ASP A 55 3.52 12.56 10.39
C ASP A 55 4.40 13.05 9.26
N VAL A 56 4.89 14.28 9.39
CA VAL A 56 5.91 14.83 8.49
C VAL A 56 7.21 14.06 8.71
N TYR A 57 7.81 13.59 7.60
CA TYR A 57 9.14 13.00 7.65
C TYR A 57 10.17 14.05 7.25
N GLU A 58 10.67 14.79 8.23
CA GLU A 58 11.51 16.00 8.02
C GLU A 58 12.82 15.71 7.29
N ASN A 59 13.34 14.48 7.40
CA ASN A 59 14.64 14.12 6.80
C ASN A 59 14.57 13.96 5.27
N GLU A 60 13.38 13.62 4.73
CA GLU A 60 13.23 13.35 3.30
C GLU A 60 11.86 13.87 2.81
N PRO A 61 11.85 15.05 2.17
CA PRO A 61 10.60 15.73 1.82
C PRO A 61 9.77 15.01 0.75
N PHE A 62 10.34 14.00 0.06
CA PHE A 62 9.61 13.17 -0.90
C PHE A 62 8.81 12.03 -0.25
N LEU A 63 8.96 11.82 1.08
CA LEU A 63 8.22 10.82 1.84
C LEU A 63 7.38 11.46 2.94
N THR A 64 6.28 10.80 3.23
CA THR A 64 5.40 11.08 4.37
C THR A 64 5.30 9.81 5.21
N LYS A 65 5.48 9.91 6.52
CA LYS A 65 5.30 8.79 7.45
C LYS A 65 3.81 8.48 7.59
N VAL A 66 3.43 7.25 7.29
CA VAL A 66 2.05 6.79 7.41
C VAL A 66 1.81 6.28 8.83
N LEU A 67 0.79 6.81 9.49
CA LEU A 67 0.27 6.31 10.76
C LEU A 67 -1.04 5.54 10.56
N GLU A 68 -1.90 6.01 9.64
CA GLU A 68 -3.08 5.29 9.18
C GLU A 68 -3.40 5.65 7.73
N ALA A 69 -3.47 4.65 6.86
CA ALA A 69 -3.91 4.77 5.49
C ALA A 69 -4.64 3.51 5.03
N GLN A 70 -5.46 3.67 4.00
CA GLN A 70 -6.18 2.60 3.33
C GLN A 70 -5.71 2.47 1.89
N THR A 71 -6.27 1.48 1.21
CA THR A 71 -6.04 1.08 -0.18
C THR A 71 -4.77 0.24 -0.38
N THR A 72 -4.87 -0.76 -1.25
CA THR A 72 -3.81 -1.70 -1.60
C THR A 72 -3.48 -1.68 -3.08
N SER A 73 -3.98 -0.66 -3.81
CA SER A 73 -3.90 -0.66 -5.27
C SER A 73 -2.47 -0.54 -5.82
N GLY A 74 -1.53 0.08 -5.07
CA GLY A 74 -0.13 0.14 -5.48
C GLY A 74 0.82 0.42 -4.32
N TYR A 75 1.80 -0.48 -4.09
CA TYR A 75 2.77 -0.32 -3.00
C TYR A 75 4.03 -1.16 -3.20
N ILE A 76 5.10 -0.75 -2.54
CA ILE A 76 6.40 -1.45 -2.50
C ILE A 76 6.54 -2.11 -1.15
N VAL A 77 6.95 -3.38 -1.13
CA VAL A 77 7.21 -4.16 0.09
C VAL A 77 8.69 -4.49 0.16
N ASN A 78 9.33 -4.15 1.27
CA ASN A 78 10.67 -4.61 1.59
C ASN A 78 10.61 -6.03 2.17
N HIS A 79 11.67 -6.82 1.94
CA HIS A 79 11.76 -8.21 2.43
C HIS A 79 11.61 -8.33 3.94
N THR A 80 11.86 -7.26 4.70
CA THR A 80 11.67 -7.21 6.16
C THR A 80 10.23 -7.48 6.58
N MET A 81 9.26 -7.16 5.71
CA MET A 81 7.82 -7.33 5.98
C MET A 81 7.21 -8.58 5.34
N TYR A 82 7.96 -9.37 4.58
CA TYR A 82 7.35 -10.51 3.87
C TYR A 82 6.69 -11.50 4.80
N ASP A 83 7.35 -11.92 5.87
CA ASP A 83 6.82 -12.92 6.80
C ASP A 83 5.61 -12.39 7.57
N GLU A 84 5.71 -11.16 8.05
CA GLU A 84 4.62 -10.51 8.79
C GLU A 84 3.36 -10.40 7.94
N LEU A 85 3.49 -9.93 6.69
CA LEU A 85 2.35 -9.80 5.80
C LEU A 85 1.82 -11.15 5.30
N ILE A 86 2.68 -12.13 5.02
CA ILE A 86 2.24 -13.48 4.64
C ILE A 86 1.40 -14.08 5.77
N ASN A 87 1.91 -14.08 6.99
CA ASN A 87 1.21 -14.62 8.16
C ASN A 87 -0.12 -13.89 8.41
N LEU A 88 -0.11 -12.57 8.28
CA LEU A 88 -1.29 -11.74 8.45
C LEU A 88 -2.39 -12.09 7.43
N TYR A 89 -2.02 -12.24 6.17
CA TYR A 89 -2.97 -12.55 5.09
C TYR A 89 -3.48 -14.00 5.19
N GLU A 90 -2.61 -14.95 5.49
CA GLU A 90 -3.01 -16.35 5.71
C GLU A 90 -3.99 -16.49 6.87
N TRP A 91 -3.83 -15.69 7.91
CA TRP A 91 -4.77 -15.63 9.03
C TRP A 91 -6.11 -15.00 8.64
N ALA A 92 -6.09 -13.92 7.85
CA ALA A 92 -7.29 -13.13 7.55
C ALA A 92 -8.16 -13.73 6.44
N ILE A 93 -7.57 -14.36 5.42
CA ILE A 93 -8.29 -14.89 4.26
C ILE A 93 -9.43 -15.84 4.64
N PRO A 94 -9.24 -16.87 5.48
CA PRO A 94 -10.34 -17.74 5.87
C PRO A 94 -11.43 -17.03 6.68
N LEU A 95 -11.06 -16.03 7.48
CA LEU A 95 -12.02 -15.22 8.25
C LEU A 95 -12.85 -14.34 7.32
N LEU A 96 -12.19 -13.65 6.38
CA LEU A 96 -12.89 -12.87 5.36
C LEU A 96 -13.86 -13.74 4.56
N SER A 97 -13.41 -14.89 4.10
CA SER A 97 -14.22 -15.82 3.31
C SER A 97 -15.47 -16.33 4.05
N SER A 98 -15.32 -16.64 5.35
CA SER A 98 -16.40 -17.19 6.17
C SER A 98 -17.38 -16.15 6.70
N THR A 99 -16.86 -14.97 7.08
CA THR A 99 -17.66 -13.93 7.75
C THR A 99 -18.20 -12.86 6.81
N ARG A 100 -17.56 -12.66 5.64
CA ARG A 100 -17.82 -11.56 4.70
C ARG A 100 -17.61 -10.16 5.28
N GLN A 101 -16.95 -10.05 6.45
CA GLN A 101 -16.69 -8.77 7.13
C GLN A 101 -15.45 -8.09 6.52
N HIS A 102 -15.57 -7.58 5.28
CA HIS A 102 -14.46 -6.93 4.57
C HIS A 102 -13.94 -5.69 5.32
N TRP A 103 -14.81 -4.94 6.02
CA TRP A 103 -14.41 -3.79 6.84
C TRP A 103 -13.52 -4.14 8.05
N ILE A 104 -13.33 -5.44 8.34
CA ILE A 104 -12.43 -5.92 9.40
C ILE A 104 -11.26 -6.68 8.81
N TYR A 105 -11.51 -7.59 7.83
CA TYR A 105 -10.54 -8.59 7.38
C TYR A 105 -9.95 -8.33 6.00
N SER A 106 -10.35 -7.27 5.28
CA SER A 106 -9.66 -6.90 4.04
C SER A 106 -8.22 -6.45 4.31
N ILE A 107 -7.36 -6.60 3.31
CA ILE A 107 -5.93 -6.37 3.43
C ILE A 107 -5.63 -4.97 3.97
N ASP A 108 -6.30 -3.96 3.43
CA ASP A 108 -6.15 -2.56 3.80
C ASP A 108 -6.68 -2.20 5.20
N GLN A 109 -7.40 -3.10 5.85
CA GLN A 109 -7.84 -2.94 7.24
C GLN A 109 -6.89 -3.65 8.21
N ILE A 110 -6.56 -4.90 7.92
CA ILE A 110 -5.76 -5.72 8.86
C ILE A 110 -4.32 -5.25 9.00
N TRP A 111 -3.74 -4.62 7.99
CA TRP A 111 -2.36 -4.15 8.01
C TRP A 111 -2.18 -2.80 8.75
N LYS A 112 -3.27 -2.07 9.05
CA LYS A 112 -3.23 -0.77 9.74
C LYS A 112 -2.47 -0.83 11.07
N LYS A 113 -2.56 -1.94 11.79
CA LYS A 113 -1.85 -2.13 13.06
C LYS A 113 -0.32 -2.03 12.96
N TYR A 114 0.24 -2.27 11.77
CA TYR A 114 1.68 -2.18 11.54
C TYR A 114 2.13 -0.76 11.15
N GLN A 115 1.26 0.03 10.55
CA GLN A 115 1.61 1.33 9.99
C GLN A 115 2.27 2.28 10.99
N PRO A 116 1.76 2.48 12.21
CA PRO A 116 2.38 3.39 13.18
C PRO A 116 3.67 2.84 13.81
N ILE A 117 3.87 1.52 13.85
CA ILE A 117 4.95 0.86 14.58
C ILE A 117 6.09 0.33 13.71
N THR A 118 5.98 0.45 12.38
CA THR A 118 7.00 0.05 11.41
C THR A 118 7.39 1.22 10.52
N ASN A 119 8.37 1.03 9.63
CA ASN A 119 8.81 2.06 8.68
C ASN A 119 7.88 2.11 7.46
N TRP A 120 6.67 2.57 7.68
CA TRP A 120 5.63 2.68 6.68
C TRP A 120 5.53 4.09 6.14
N TYR A 121 5.77 4.25 4.85
CA TYR A 121 5.77 5.55 4.17
C TYR A 121 4.84 5.56 2.96
N CYS A 122 4.52 6.75 2.49
CA CYS A 122 4.01 6.98 1.14
C CYS A 122 4.84 8.08 0.48
N PHE A 123 4.88 8.11 -0.85
CA PHE A 123 5.44 9.27 -1.55
C PHE A 123 4.56 10.49 -1.30
N THR A 124 5.16 11.60 -0.89
CA THR A 124 4.46 12.87 -0.66
C THR A 124 3.68 13.30 -1.92
N LYS A 125 4.27 13.09 -3.09
CA LYS A 125 3.55 13.19 -4.36
C LYS A 125 3.02 11.81 -4.75
N ARG A 126 1.72 11.60 -4.60
CA ARG A 126 1.06 10.33 -4.90
C ARG A 126 1.30 9.91 -6.35
N CYS A 127 1.82 8.69 -6.54
CA CYS A 127 2.18 8.17 -7.86
C CYS A 127 1.00 7.59 -8.63
N GLY A 128 -0.02 7.14 -7.92
CA GLY A 128 -1.18 6.51 -8.55
C GLY A 128 -2.43 6.58 -7.68
N LYS A 129 -3.50 6.10 -8.26
CA LYS A 129 -4.81 5.95 -7.61
C LYS A 129 -5.45 4.64 -8.02
N GLN A 130 -6.45 4.24 -7.28
CA GLN A 130 -7.38 3.20 -7.71
C GLN A 130 -8.36 3.81 -8.73
N ARG A 131 -8.50 3.18 -9.89
CA ARG A 131 -9.49 3.58 -10.88
C ARG A 131 -10.90 3.29 -10.36
N ALA A 132 -11.84 4.20 -10.56
CA ALA A 132 -13.23 3.96 -10.25
C ALA A 132 -13.74 2.75 -11.06
N SER A 133 -14.12 1.68 -10.39
CA SER A 133 -14.60 0.44 -11.00
C SER A 133 -15.64 -0.21 -10.10
N TYR A 134 -16.27 -1.28 -10.61
CA TYR A 134 -17.09 -2.15 -9.79
C TYR A 134 -16.23 -2.81 -8.71
N SER A 135 -16.69 -2.78 -7.46
CA SER A 135 -16.03 -3.46 -6.35
C SER A 135 -16.80 -4.72 -5.96
N ASP A 136 -16.14 -5.87 -6.01
CA ASP A 136 -16.73 -7.14 -5.54
C ASP A 136 -17.03 -7.15 -4.04
N ASN A 137 -16.44 -6.21 -3.29
CA ASN A 137 -16.66 -6.04 -1.85
C ASN A 137 -17.78 -5.04 -1.53
N GLY A 138 -18.27 -4.30 -2.51
CA GLY A 138 -19.36 -3.32 -2.36
C GLY A 138 -20.75 -3.99 -2.46
N GLU A 139 -21.65 -3.70 -1.54
CA GLU A 139 -23.01 -4.24 -1.55
C GLU A 139 -23.92 -3.68 -2.66
N LYS A 140 -23.49 -2.69 -3.43
CA LYS A 140 -24.27 -2.04 -4.50
C LYS A 140 -23.36 -1.51 -5.61
N ASN A 141 -23.94 -1.39 -6.80
CA ASN A 141 -23.38 -0.80 -8.02
C ASN A 141 -23.05 0.71 -7.90
N GLU A 142 -22.55 1.17 -6.79
CA GLU A 142 -22.13 2.55 -6.61
C GLU A 142 -20.66 2.69 -6.97
N LEU A 143 -20.35 3.65 -7.81
CA LEU A 143 -18.99 4.16 -8.01
C LEU A 143 -18.50 4.67 -6.64
N ILE A 144 -17.76 3.82 -5.93
CA ILE A 144 -17.41 4.04 -4.50
C ILE A 144 -16.39 5.15 -4.33
N TRP A 145 -15.72 5.61 -5.41
CA TRP A 145 -14.64 6.57 -5.29
C TRP A 145 -14.95 7.86 -6.05
N SER A 146 -15.24 8.91 -5.30
CA SER A 146 -15.24 10.28 -5.84
C SER A 146 -13.81 10.73 -6.16
N ASP A 147 -13.64 11.67 -7.05
CA ASP A 147 -12.34 12.25 -7.48
C ASP A 147 -11.47 12.80 -6.34
N ASN A 148 -11.96 12.83 -5.10
CA ASN A 148 -11.26 13.33 -3.91
C ASN A 148 -10.62 12.21 -3.06
N GLY A 149 -10.79 10.96 -3.42
CA GLY A 149 -10.29 9.85 -2.61
C GLY A 149 -9.22 9.05 -3.32
N CYS A 150 -8.37 8.45 -2.72
CA CYS A 150 -7.44 7.36 -3.04
C CYS A 150 -6.74 7.42 -4.39
#